data_18285867c6107e6afd79f6d5d8287e97
#
_entry.id   18285867c6107e6afd79f6d5d8287e97
#
_cell.length_a   1.000
_cell.length_b   1.000
_cell.length_c   1.000
_cell.angle_alpha   90.00
_cell.angle_beta   90.00
_cell.angle_gamma   90.00
#
_symmetry.space_group_name_H-M   'P 1'
#
loop_
_entity.id
_entity.type
_entity.pdbx_description
1 polymer ?
#
loop_
_entity_poly.entity_id
_entity_poly.type
_entity_poly.pdbx_seq_one_letter_code
_entity_poly.pdbx_strand_id
1 'polypeptide(L)'
;AAAWNFINIRRTMQSQKMSSEAGLRFSRGVHPAMALRGLLRCIELMRQTSGGVVAAGHIDEYPLPAPEVQVDLPVSEVDRLLGFHIPQDEIVRILRALEFDVVEEGDHVRVTVPDHRLDIGTGITGQADLVEEIARIYGYDRIPDTVIGDTLPRQRANTALEREEMVRDALARAGLREIVAYRLTTPEREALLTPPGQPSSWPQSGYVTLANPISADKTVMRHTLLAGMLDIAAANARHTDRQLLFEIGSVYWQTGQALPEEPVHLGILMTGPREVPQWQDGRRARARMDFFDLKGVIEALLRELRVAGAVTFAPVEHSSFHPGRTAELRIDGRAVGVFGEVHPLVRDAFGLGLDLERPVVAAEFDLGALVTDLTVLRDIEPVPTQPAVYQDIALVVDESVPAADVLAAILAAGGDLLEDARLFDVYRGDPIPAGKKSLAYALTYRAPDRTLEDKEVAKVHARIVKAASRRLGATLRA
;
A
#
# COMPACT_ATOMS: atom_id res chain seq x y z
N ALA A 1 30.82 24.57 39.79
CA ALA A 1 30.13 24.52 38.51
C ALA A 1 31.12 24.07 37.41
N ALA A 2 30.65 23.45 36.36
CA ALA A 2 31.48 23.01 35.23
C ALA A 2 30.64 22.94 33.95
N ALA A 3 31.31 23.11 32.83
CA ALA A 3 30.75 22.79 31.52
C ALA A 3 31.36 21.46 31.01
N TRP A 4 30.60 20.69 30.30
CA TRP A 4 30.97 19.35 29.84
C TRP A 4 30.83 19.24 28.33
N ASN A 5 31.69 18.45 27.71
CA ASN A 5 31.58 18.13 26.33
C ASN A 5 30.29 17.33 26.07
N PHE A 6 29.41 17.85 25.26
CA PHE A 6 28.06 17.29 25.02
C PHE A 6 28.09 15.88 24.39
N ILE A 7 29.10 15.57 23.58
CA ILE A 7 29.25 14.23 22.98
C ILE A 7 29.57 13.22 24.06
N ASN A 8 30.47 13.55 25.00
CA ASN A 8 30.82 12.67 26.09
C ASN A 8 29.65 12.43 27.04
N ILE A 9 28.85 13.46 27.34
CA ILE A 9 27.62 13.32 28.12
C ILE A 9 26.63 12.40 27.43
N ARG A 10 26.38 12.55 26.13
CA ARG A 10 25.48 11.66 25.34
C ARG A 10 25.94 10.20 25.40
N ARG A 11 27.23 9.95 25.20
CA ARG A 11 27.82 8.61 25.29
C ARG A 11 27.67 8.02 26.70
N THR A 12 27.91 8.81 27.71
CA THR A 12 27.76 8.38 29.11
C THR A 12 26.30 8.03 29.42
N MET A 13 25.36 8.88 29.07
CA MET A 13 23.92 8.61 29.26
C MET A 13 23.49 7.31 28.59
N GLN A 14 23.95 7.04 27.36
CA GLN A 14 23.64 5.80 26.64
C GLN A 14 24.29 4.58 27.29
N SER A 15 25.62 4.66 27.61
CA SER A 15 26.36 3.51 28.14
C SER A 15 25.90 3.13 29.55
N GLN A 16 25.57 4.12 30.37
CA GLN A 16 25.10 3.91 31.74
C GLN A 16 23.58 3.76 31.85
N LYS A 17 22.85 3.96 30.73
CA LYS A 17 21.37 3.98 30.70
C LYS A 17 20.77 4.92 31.76
N MET A 18 21.44 6.04 32.04
CA MET A 18 21.05 7.03 33.02
C MET A 18 20.55 8.29 32.35
N SER A 19 19.33 8.68 32.67
CA SER A 19 18.75 9.96 32.29
C SER A 19 18.64 10.85 33.53
N SER A 20 19.06 12.12 33.39
CA SER A 20 18.91 13.14 34.42
C SER A 20 18.70 14.50 33.79
N GLU A 21 18.13 15.47 34.53
CA GLU A 21 17.96 16.85 34.05
C GLU A 21 19.31 17.48 33.66
N ALA A 22 20.35 17.25 34.45
CA ALA A 22 21.69 17.71 34.13
C ALA A 22 22.22 17.07 32.85
N GLY A 23 22.07 15.74 32.69
CA GLY A 23 22.44 15.02 31.47
C GLY A 23 21.73 15.55 30.25
N LEU A 24 20.42 15.78 30.32
CA LEU A 24 19.62 16.33 29.20
C LEU A 24 20.11 17.72 28.81
N ARG A 25 20.42 18.60 29.75
CA ARG A 25 20.89 19.97 29.44
C ARG A 25 22.31 19.95 28.89
N PHE A 26 23.24 19.27 29.54
CA PHE A 26 24.62 19.17 29.05
C PHE A 26 24.73 18.42 27.71
N SER A 27 23.86 17.46 27.44
CA SER A 27 23.85 16.75 26.14
C SER A 27 23.44 17.61 24.94
N ARG A 28 22.79 18.75 25.20
CA ARG A 28 22.48 19.76 24.19
C ARG A 28 23.57 20.81 24.00
N GLY A 29 24.52 20.86 24.95
CA GLY A 29 25.58 21.84 25.03
C GLY A 29 25.26 22.94 26.03
N VAL A 30 26.26 23.33 26.81
CA VAL A 30 26.25 24.50 27.68
C VAL A 30 27.57 25.23 27.50
N HIS A 31 27.49 26.52 27.21
CA HIS A 31 28.68 27.33 26.99
C HIS A 31 29.53 27.41 28.31
N PRO A 32 30.86 27.23 28.21
CA PRO A 32 31.72 27.25 29.41
C PRO A 32 31.62 28.50 30.26
N ALA A 33 31.44 29.68 29.63
CA ALA A 33 31.27 30.95 30.35
C ALA A 33 30.03 30.96 31.28
N MET A 34 29.06 30.13 31.08
CA MET A 34 27.89 30.00 31.94
C MET A 34 28.21 29.33 33.28
N ALA A 35 29.36 28.67 33.42
CA ALA A 35 29.76 28.01 34.68
C ALA A 35 29.90 29.01 35.82
N LEU A 36 30.51 30.17 35.60
CA LEU A 36 30.65 31.20 36.61
C LEU A 36 29.29 31.79 37.02
N ARG A 37 28.42 32.10 36.06
CA ARG A 37 27.05 32.60 36.37
C ARG A 37 26.26 31.57 37.17
N GLY A 38 26.34 30.29 36.81
CA GLY A 38 25.71 29.18 37.54
C GLY A 38 26.30 29.02 38.96
N LEU A 39 27.61 29.15 39.12
CA LEU A 39 28.27 29.13 40.43
C LEU A 39 27.76 30.24 41.33
N LEU A 40 27.79 31.47 40.89
CA LEU A 40 27.30 32.63 41.63
C LEU A 40 25.85 32.49 42.08
N ARG A 41 24.97 32.02 41.18
CA ARG A 41 23.57 31.78 41.52
C ARG A 41 23.43 30.66 42.58
N CYS A 42 24.18 29.57 42.43
CA CYS A 42 24.17 28.48 43.38
C CYS A 42 24.61 28.96 44.78
N ILE A 43 25.70 29.73 44.87
CA ILE A 43 26.20 30.31 46.12
C ILE A 43 25.14 31.16 46.79
N GLU A 44 24.47 32.04 46.03
CA GLU A 44 23.42 32.93 46.58
C GLU A 44 22.23 32.09 47.10
N LEU A 45 21.80 31.09 46.40
CA LEU A 45 20.73 30.19 46.86
C LEU A 45 21.13 29.42 48.13
N MET A 46 22.39 28.94 48.21
CA MET A 46 22.90 28.26 49.39
C MET A 46 22.95 29.24 50.59
N ARG A 47 23.41 30.48 50.39
CA ARG A 47 23.42 31.52 51.42
C ARG A 47 21.99 31.79 51.95
N GLN A 48 21.02 31.88 51.09
CA GLN A 48 19.61 32.13 51.46
C GLN A 48 18.99 30.96 52.24
N THR A 49 19.30 29.74 51.86
CA THR A 49 18.65 28.52 52.43
C THR A 49 19.38 27.98 53.66
N SER A 50 20.70 28.16 53.73
CA SER A 50 21.56 27.57 54.78
C SER A 50 22.16 28.58 55.73
N GLY A 51 22.04 29.88 55.51
CA GLY A 51 22.53 30.94 56.38
C GLY A 51 24.05 31.05 56.47
N GLY A 52 24.79 30.47 55.52
CA GLY A 52 26.25 30.44 55.51
C GLY A 52 26.89 31.78 55.12
N VAL A 53 28.20 31.91 55.40
CA VAL A 53 29.05 33.02 54.97
C VAL A 53 29.86 32.60 53.74
N VAL A 54 29.86 33.43 52.70
CA VAL A 54 30.59 33.18 51.44
C VAL A 54 32.05 33.64 51.64
N ALA A 55 33.03 32.79 51.34
CA ALA A 55 34.43 33.18 51.29
C ALA A 55 34.72 34.10 50.13
N ALA A 56 35.67 35.00 50.27
CA ALA A 56 36.03 35.93 49.19
C ALA A 56 36.83 35.21 48.08
N GLY A 57 36.55 35.61 46.85
CA GLY A 57 37.24 35.12 45.68
C GLY A 57 36.66 33.81 45.09
N HIS A 58 37.11 33.46 43.91
CA HIS A 58 36.79 32.21 43.21
C HIS A 58 37.98 31.77 42.36
N ILE A 59 38.04 30.49 42.04
CA ILE A 59 39.00 29.91 41.11
C ILE A 59 38.21 29.53 39.87
N ASP A 60 38.66 29.99 38.71
CA ASP A 60 38.09 29.68 37.42
C ASP A 60 39.16 29.13 36.48
N GLU A 61 39.02 27.85 36.11
CA GLU A 61 39.92 27.15 35.20
C GLU A 61 39.24 27.07 33.84
N TYR A 62 39.49 28.06 32.97
CA TYR A 62 38.97 28.14 31.63
C TYR A 62 40.14 28.29 30.61
N PRO A 63 40.91 27.19 30.38
CA PRO A 63 42.18 27.24 29.65
C PRO A 63 42.02 27.52 28.14
N LEU A 64 40.88 27.23 27.57
CA LEU A 64 40.58 27.43 26.13
C LEU A 64 39.26 28.19 25.99
N PRO A 65 39.29 29.53 26.05
CA PRO A 65 38.09 30.33 25.82
C PRO A 65 37.45 30.05 24.46
N ALA A 66 36.14 29.85 24.45
CA ALA A 66 35.42 29.73 23.17
C ALA A 66 35.51 31.03 22.37
N PRO A 67 35.65 30.94 21.04
CA PRO A 67 35.67 32.14 20.23
C PRO A 67 34.28 32.82 20.26
N GLU A 68 34.33 34.15 20.26
CA GLU A 68 33.14 34.97 20.14
C GLU A 68 32.51 34.74 18.76
N VAL A 69 31.20 34.50 18.72
CA VAL A 69 30.46 34.33 17.45
C VAL A 69 29.96 35.69 17.00
N GLN A 70 30.40 36.10 15.86
CA GLN A 70 29.92 37.31 15.17
C GLN A 70 29.30 36.96 13.84
N VAL A 71 28.17 37.62 13.54
CA VAL A 71 27.40 37.43 12.29
C VAL A 71 27.17 38.80 11.65
N ASP A 72 27.60 38.96 10.42
CA ASP A 72 27.28 40.09 9.57
C ASP A 72 25.96 39.79 8.85
N LEU A 73 24.90 40.52 9.17
CA LEU A 73 23.58 40.32 8.62
C LEU A 73 23.19 41.50 7.70
N PRO A 74 23.17 41.35 6.36
CA PRO A 74 22.59 42.34 5.49
C PRO A 74 21.08 42.44 5.70
N VAL A 75 20.56 43.68 5.76
CA VAL A 75 19.10 43.89 5.87
C VAL A 75 18.36 43.29 4.67
N SER A 76 18.97 43.33 3.48
CA SER A 76 18.44 42.71 2.28
C SER A 76 18.27 41.18 2.39
N GLU A 77 19.07 40.49 3.22
CA GLU A 77 18.94 39.03 3.45
C GLU A 77 17.71 38.74 4.31
N VAL A 78 17.36 39.58 5.25
CA VAL A 78 16.10 39.50 6.01
C VAL A 78 14.91 39.61 5.05
N ASP A 79 14.90 40.61 4.19
CA ASP A 79 13.85 40.81 3.20
C ASP A 79 13.75 39.63 2.22
N ARG A 80 14.90 39.12 1.77
CA ARG A 80 14.95 38.00 0.84
C ARG A 80 14.38 36.71 1.43
N LEU A 81 14.70 36.40 2.68
CA LEU A 81 14.23 35.16 3.34
C LEU A 81 12.77 35.27 3.76
N LEU A 82 12.33 36.43 4.27
CA LEU A 82 10.97 36.58 4.75
C LEU A 82 9.97 36.98 3.65
N GLY A 83 10.46 37.47 2.51
CA GLY A 83 9.60 37.87 1.39
C GLY A 83 8.89 39.23 1.56
N PHE A 84 9.23 39.98 2.59
CA PHE A 84 8.73 41.34 2.85
C PHE A 84 9.78 42.16 3.61
N HIS A 85 9.60 43.49 3.66
CA HIS A 85 10.56 44.42 4.25
C HIS A 85 10.29 44.63 5.76
N ILE A 86 11.31 44.47 6.57
CA ILE A 86 11.33 44.90 7.98
C ILE A 86 12.34 46.06 8.11
N PRO A 87 11.95 47.22 8.66
CA PRO A 87 12.87 48.34 8.85
C PRO A 87 14.06 47.97 9.74
N GLN A 88 15.25 48.48 9.42
CA GLN A 88 16.50 48.12 10.13
C GLN A 88 16.42 48.44 11.63
N ASP A 89 15.80 49.56 12.01
CA ASP A 89 15.59 49.95 13.42
C ASP A 89 14.76 48.89 14.19
N GLU A 90 13.78 48.32 13.54
CA GLU A 90 12.97 47.20 14.13
C GLU A 90 13.78 45.92 14.24
N ILE A 91 14.60 45.57 13.24
CA ILE A 91 15.54 44.44 13.31
C ILE A 91 16.47 44.59 14.49
N VAL A 92 17.09 45.75 14.62
CA VAL A 92 18.02 46.10 15.74
C VAL A 92 17.31 46.04 17.08
N ARG A 93 16.10 46.59 17.16
CA ARG A 93 15.29 46.55 18.38
C ARG A 93 14.99 45.13 18.82
N ILE A 94 14.62 44.24 17.89
CA ILE A 94 14.32 42.82 18.17
C ILE A 94 15.55 42.08 18.66
N LEU A 95 16.68 42.21 17.95
CA LEU A 95 17.91 41.53 18.31
C LEU A 95 18.45 42.00 19.67
N ARG A 96 18.45 43.32 19.95
CA ARG A 96 18.84 43.82 21.27
C ARG A 96 17.91 43.36 22.38
N ALA A 97 16.62 43.22 22.13
CA ALA A 97 15.67 42.68 23.11
C ALA A 97 15.93 41.20 23.44
N LEU A 98 16.58 40.47 22.52
CA LEU A 98 17.03 39.09 22.71
C LEU A 98 18.47 38.96 23.27
N GLU A 99 19.02 40.07 23.78
CA GLU A 99 20.36 40.19 24.40
C GLU A 99 21.53 40.03 23.38
N PHE A 100 21.28 40.16 22.07
CA PHE A 100 22.37 40.30 21.12
C PHE A 100 22.99 41.69 21.20
N ASP A 101 24.32 41.77 21.09
CA ASP A 101 24.99 43.04 20.88
C ASP A 101 25.02 43.39 19.42
N VAL A 102 24.48 44.57 19.06
CA VAL A 102 24.19 44.91 17.63
C VAL A 102 24.79 46.26 17.31
N VAL A 103 25.68 46.28 16.32
CA VAL A 103 26.30 47.48 15.73
C VAL A 103 25.73 47.68 14.30
N GLU A 104 25.23 48.90 14.06
CA GLU A 104 24.69 49.26 12.74
C GLU A 104 25.80 49.76 11.82
N GLU A 105 25.98 49.14 10.64
CA GLU A 105 27.01 49.47 9.66
C GLU A 105 26.39 49.64 8.26
N GLY A 106 25.76 50.79 8.05
CA GLY A 106 25.11 51.10 6.77
C GLY A 106 23.88 50.22 6.52
N ASP A 107 23.93 49.38 5.49
CA ASP A 107 22.87 48.43 5.12
C ASP A 107 23.03 47.02 5.76
N HIS A 108 23.98 46.89 6.71
CA HIS A 108 24.26 45.67 7.47
C HIS A 108 24.12 45.94 8.96
N VAL A 109 23.85 44.86 9.68
CA VAL A 109 23.97 44.83 11.15
C VAL A 109 25.02 43.78 11.54
N ARG A 110 26.03 44.21 12.31
CA ARG A 110 26.99 43.26 12.89
C ARG A 110 26.44 42.82 14.25
N VAL A 111 26.22 41.51 14.40
CA VAL A 111 25.62 40.94 15.57
C VAL A 111 26.63 40.06 16.33
N THR A 112 26.93 40.43 17.58
CA THR A 112 27.69 39.60 18.48
C THR A 112 26.73 38.71 19.28
N VAL A 113 26.95 37.39 19.20
CA VAL A 113 26.05 36.38 19.77
C VAL A 113 26.39 36.17 21.26
N PRO A 114 25.44 36.27 22.21
CA PRO A 114 25.69 36.03 23.60
C PRO A 114 25.97 34.56 23.88
N ASP A 115 26.81 34.30 24.89
CA ASP A 115 27.32 32.95 25.26
C ASP A 115 26.24 31.88 25.47
N HIS A 116 25.03 32.26 25.83
CA HIS A 116 23.94 31.30 26.07
C HIS A 116 23.23 30.83 24.78
N ARG A 117 23.50 31.48 23.66
CA ARG A 117 22.91 31.16 22.34
C ARG A 117 23.86 30.30 21.53
N LEU A 118 23.90 29.01 21.88
CA LEU A 118 24.70 28.01 21.15
C LEU A 118 24.06 27.51 19.86
N ASP A 119 22.86 27.92 19.58
CA ASP A 119 22.05 27.59 18.42
C ASP A 119 22.35 28.49 17.21
N ILE A 120 22.96 29.66 17.44
CA ILE A 120 23.31 30.59 16.37
C ILE A 120 24.65 30.19 15.76
N GLY A 121 24.66 29.87 14.47
CA GLY A 121 25.85 29.51 13.70
C GLY A 121 26.68 30.71 13.27
N THR A 122 27.62 30.47 12.35
CA THR A 122 28.46 31.50 11.72
C THR A 122 28.15 31.61 10.24
N GLY A 123 28.52 32.73 9.61
CA GLY A 123 28.31 32.99 8.18
C GLY A 123 26.84 32.87 7.77
N ILE A 124 26.58 32.22 6.65
CA ILE A 124 25.21 32.09 6.08
C ILE A 124 24.25 31.37 7.05
N THR A 125 24.72 30.37 7.77
CA THR A 125 23.90 29.68 8.79
C THR A 125 23.49 30.65 9.89
N GLY A 126 24.46 31.41 10.44
CA GLY A 126 24.16 32.42 11.46
C GLY A 126 23.21 33.53 10.97
N GLN A 127 23.31 33.93 9.71
CA GLN A 127 22.34 34.87 9.12
C GLN A 127 20.93 34.29 9.12
N ALA A 128 20.76 33.03 8.69
CA ALA A 128 19.47 32.36 8.70
C ALA A 128 18.89 32.19 10.11
N ASP A 129 19.74 31.83 11.08
CA ASP A 129 19.36 31.70 12.50
C ASP A 129 18.89 33.05 13.08
N LEU A 130 19.59 34.14 12.75
CA LEU A 130 19.16 35.48 13.17
C LEU A 130 17.85 35.95 12.51
N VAL A 131 17.64 35.61 11.22
CA VAL A 131 16.39 35.87 10.52
C VAL A 131 15.24 35.11 11.16
N GLU A 132 15.45 33.86 11.60
CA GLU A 132 14.46 33.10 12.36
C GLU A 132 14.06 33.85 13.64
N GLU A 133 15.03 34.33 14.42
CA GLU A 133 14.76 35.09 15.64
C GLU A 133 13.99 36.38 15.37
N ILE A 134 14.36 37.10 14.31
CA ILE A 134 13.66 38.31 13.88
C ILE A 134 12.20 37.98 13.53
N ALA A 135 11.99 36.94 12.70
CA ALA A 135 10.65 36.55 12.26
C ALA A 135 9.78 36.08 13.44
N ARG A 136 10.36 35.32 14.37
CA ARG A 136 9.67 34.80 15.55
C ARG A 136 9.18 35.90 16.47
N ILE A 137 10.00 36.94 16.71
CA ILE A 137 9.63 38.07 17.57
C ILE A 137 8.76 39.09 16.84
N TYR A 138 8.99 39.32 15.55
CA TYR A 138 8.14 40.16 14.72
C TYR A 138 6.72 39.61 14.66
N GLY A 139 6.54 38.31 14.58
CA GLY A 139 5.30 37.58 14.55
C GLY A 139 5.03 36.97 13.17
N TYR A 140 4.91 35.65 13.10
CA TYR A 140 4.60 34.95 11.86
C TYR A 140 3.26 35.31 11.25
N ASP A 141 2.31 35.73 12.06
CA ASP A 141 1.00 36.23 11.66
C ASP A 141 1.05 37.55 10.85
N ARG A 142 2.17 38.26 10.89
CA ARG A 142 2.40 39.49 10.11
C ARG A 142 3.06 39.21 8.76
N ILE A 143 3.53 37.97 8.53
CA ILE A 143 4.12 37.62 7.25
C ILE A 143 3.00 37.46 6.22
N PRO A 144 3.03 38.21 5.10
CA PRO A 144 1.96 38.13 4.11
C PRO A 144 1.98 36.77 3.38
N ASP A 145 0.81 36.25 3.10
CA ASP A 145 0.66 35.05 2.28
C ASP A 145 1.19 35.30 0.86
N THR A 146 2.02 34.38 0.38
CA THR A 146 2.48 34.41 -1.01
C THR A 146 1.41 33.79 -1.91
N VAL A 147 0.84 34.59 -2.79
CA VAL A 147 -0.12 34.11 -3.79
C VAL A 147 0.62 33.78 -5.08
N ILE A 148 0.30 32.66 -5.69
CA ILE A 148 0.80 32.29 -7.00
C ILE A 148 0.29 33.32 -8.01
N GLY A 149 1.19 34.16 -8.55
CA GLY A 149 0.87 35.22 -9.51
C GLY A 149 0.81 34.75 -10.96
N ASP A 150 0.88 33.44 -11.23
CA ASP A 150 0.90 32.89 -12.58
C ASP A 150 -0.40 32.18 -12.93
N THR A 151 -0.62 31.97 -14.21
CA THR A 151 -1.79 31.21 -14.70
C THR A 151 -1.62 29.74 -14.35
N LEU A 152 -2.60 29.16 -13.70
CA LEU A 152 -2.58 27.70 -13.45
C LEU A 152 -2.46 26.94 -14.78
N PRO A 153 -1.54 25.96 -14.88
CA PRO A 153 -1.43 25.14 -16.06
C PRO A 153 -2.77 24.43 -16.30
N ARG A 154 -3.09 24.16 -17.58
CA ARG A 154 -4.28 23.38 -17.89
C ARG A 154 -4.22 22.05 -17.15
N GLN A 155 -5.27 21.77 -16.39
CA GLN A 155 -5.42 20.47 -15.73
C GLN A 155 -5.47 19.39 -16.79
N ARG A 156 -4.60 18.40 -16.69
CA ARG A 156 -4.59 17.20 -17.53
C ARG A 156 -5.16 16.06 -16.73
N ALA A 157 -5.94 15.19 -17.39
CA ALA A 157 -6.40 13.95 -16.79
C ALA A 157 -5.21 13.08 -16.38
N ASN A 158 -5.25 12.51 -15.18
CA ASN A 158 -4.33 11.49 -14.76
C ASN A 158 -5.00 10.12 -14.93
N THR A 159 -4.95 9.59 -16.14
CA THR A 159 -5.64 8.35 -16.51
C THR A 159 -5.21 7.15 -15.65
N ALA A 160 -3.95 7.12 -15.19
CA ALA A 160 -3.48 6.04 -14.31
C ALA A 160 -4.18 6.10 -12.94
N LEU A 161 -4.25 7.28 -12.34
CA LEU A 161 -4.95 7.49 -11.07
C LEU A 161 -6.46 7.25 -11.20
N GLU A 162 -7.08 7.74 -12.28
CA GLU A 162 -8.50 7.53 -12.54
C GLU A 162 -8.85 6.04 -12.64
N ARG A 163 -8.01 5.26 -13.32
CA ARG A 163 -8.17 3.81 -13.43
C ARG A 163 -7.97 3.09 -12.10
N GLU A 164 -7.00 3.51 -11.32
CA GLU A 164 -6.78 3.00 -9.96
C GLU A 164 -7.99 3.26 -9.07
N GLU A 165 -8.57 4.48 -9.11
CA GLU A 165 -9.80 4.81 -8.38
C GLU A 165 -10.99 3.97 -8.85
N MET A 166 -11.11 3.69 -10.15
CA MET A 166 -12.17 2.81 -10.67
C MET A 166 -12.07 1.39 -10.09
N VAL A 167 -10.85 0.84 -9.96
CA VAL A 167 -10.63 -0.47 -9.34
C VAL A 167 -10.98 -0.44 -7.86
N ARG A 168 -10.55 0.59 -7.14
CA ARG A 168 -10.82 0.80 -5.71
C ARG A 168 -12.33 0.86 -5.44
N ASP A 169 -13.02 1.66 -6.21
CA ASP A 169 -14.47 1.81 -6.13
C ASP A 169 -15.23 0.51 -6.44
N ALA A 170 -14.81 -0.22 -7.47
CA ALA A 170 -15.44 -1.48 -7.85
C ALA A 170 -15.31 -2.53 -6.74
N LEU A 171 -14.12 -2.66 -6.14
CA LEU A 171 -13.89 -3.61 -5.04
C LEU A 171 -14.62 -3.20 -3.76
N ALA A 172 -14.66 -1.90 -3.44
CA ALA A 172 -15.41 -1.39 -2.31
C ALA A 172 -16.92 -1.66 -2.48
N ARG A 173 -17.48 -1.46 -3.68
CA ARG A 173 -18.89 -1.82 -4.00
C ARG A 173 -19.14 -3.32 -3.92
N ALA A 174 -18.14 -4.15 -4.22
CA ALA A 174 -18.22 -5.60 -4.02
C ALA A 174 -18.12 -6.04 -2.55
N GLY A 175 -17.96 -5.09 -1.61
CA GLY A 175 -17.93 -5.32 -0.17
C GLY A 175 -16.55 -5.63 0.39
N LEU A 176 -15.48 -5.42 -0.35
CA LEU A 176 -14.12 -5.53 0.14
C LEU A 176 -13.69 -4.26 0.87
N ARG A 177 -12.72 -4.40 1.76
CA ARG A 177 -12.11 -3.28 2.50
C ARG A 177 -10.68 -3.08 2.04
N GLU A 178 -10.32 -1.86 1.75
CA GLU A 178 -8.95 -1.50 1.45
C GLU A 178 -8.09 -1.58 2.71
N ILE A 179 -6.89 -2.14 2.55
CA ILE A 179 -5.84 -2.15 3.55
C ILE A 179 -4.58 -1.55 2.96
N VAL A 180 -3.71 -1.06 3.83
CA VAL A 180 -2.39 -0.56 3.46
C VAL A 180 -1.37 -1.27 4.35
N ALA A 181 -0.64 -2.20 3.75
CA ALA A 181 0.46 -2.89 4.42
C ALA A 181 1.77 -2.09 4.32
N TYR A 182 2.73 -2.41 5.18
CA TYR A 182 4.06 -1.86 5.06
C TYR A 182 4.73 -2.28 3.74
N ARG A 183 5.41 -1.34 3.09
CA ARG A 183 6.24 -1.62 1.92
C ARG A 183 7.56 -2.31 2.27
N LEU A 184 7.90 -2.38 3.55
CA LEU A 184 9.11 -2.96 4.09
C LEU A 184 8.83 -4.30 4.75
N THR A 185 9.70 -5.26 4.51
CA THR A 185 9.63 -6.63 5.01
C THR A 185 11.03 -7.20 5.25
N THR A 186 11.16 -8.52 5.39
CA THR A 186 12.44 -9.24 5.36
C THR A 186 12.37 -10.39 4.34
N PRO A 187 13.52 -10.81 3.78
CA PRO A 187 13.58 -11.98 2.90
C PRO A 187 13.01 -13.24 3.55
N GLU A 188 13.26 -13.43 4.85
CA GLU A 188 12.76 -14.58 5.62
C GLU A 188 11.24 -14.59 5.71
N ARG A 189 10.62 -13.39 5.81
CA ARG A 189 9.16 -13.29 5.86
C ARG A 189 8.52 -13.65 4.54
N GLU A 190 9.04 -13.16 3.43
CA GLU A 190 8.54 -13.51 2.10
C GLU A 190 8.85 -14.98 1.71
N ALA A 191 9.95 -15.53 2.21
CA ALA A 191 10.26 -16.96 1.99
C ALA A 191 9.16 -17.90 2.52
N LEU A 192 8.38 -17.47 3.51
CA LEU A 192 7.24 -18.25 4.02
C LEU A 192 6.10 -18.42 3.00
N LEU A 193 6.10 -17.63 1.92
CA LEU A 193 5.16 -17.79 0.80
C LEU A 193 5.43 -19.05 -0.05
N THR A 194 6.53 -19.74 0.21
CA THR A 194 6.90 -20.96 -0.50
C THR A 194 7.01 -22.11 0.50
N PRO A 195 6.30 -23.22 0.31
CA PRO A 195 6.43 -24.39 1.17
C PRO A 195 7.87 -24.93 1.18
N PRO A 196 8.34 -25.48 2.31
CA PRO A 196 9.70 -26.02 2.39
C PRO A 196 10.00 -27.05 1.30
N GLY A 197 11.15 -26.87 0.65
CA GLY A 197 11.62 -27.79 -0.40
C GLY A 197 11.00 -27.59 -1.78
N GLN A 198 10.14 -26.60 -1.96
CA GLN A 198 9.61 -26.22 -3.27
C GLN A 198 10.38 -25.02 -3.85
N PRO A 199 10.52 -24.92 -5.19
CA PRO A 199 11.02 -23.70 -5.82
C PRO A 199 10.01 -22.57 -5.66
N SER A 200 10.50 -21.36 -5.44
CA SER A 200 9.63 -20.16 -5.39
C SER A 200 9.13 -19.81 -6.78
N SER A 201 7.83 -19.50 -6.87
CA SER A 201 7.22 -18.94 -8.08
C SER A 201 7.29 -17.42 -8.15
N TRP A 202 7.74 -16.77 -7.08
CA TRP A 202 7.92 -15.31 -7.04
C TRP A 202 9.19 -14.89 -7.79
N PRO A 203 9.26 -13.64 -8.29
CA PRO A 203 10.45 -13.13 -8.96
C PRO A 203 11.71 -13.34 -8.11
N GLN A 204 12.76 -13.86 -8.74
CA GLN A 204 14.04 -14.11 -8.07
C GLN A 204 15.02 -12.92 -8.23
N SER A 205 14.51 -11.72 -8.47
CA SER A 205 15.31 -10.49 -8.45
C SER A 205 15.85 -10.25 -7.03
N GLY A 206 17.00 -9.59 -6.92
CA GLY A 206 17.53 -9.19 -5.62
C GLY A 206 16.60 -8.20 -4.92
N TYR A 207 16.65 -8.18 -3.59
CA TYR A 207 15.89 -7.20 -2.82
C TYR A 207 16.51 -5.80 -2.86
N VAL A 208 15.66 -4.79 -2.91
CA VAL A 208 16.05 -3.41 -2.60
C VAL A 208 16.23 -3.31 -1.08
N THR A 209 17.48 -3.20 -0.64
CA THR A 209 17.85 -3.24 0.78
C THR A 209 18.07 -1.85 1.33
N LEU A 210 17.55 -1.56 2.53
CA LEU A 210 17.76 -0.30 3.22
C LEU A 210 19.19 -0.25 3.81
N ALA A 211 19.89 0.87 3.60
CA ALA A 211 21.22 1.08 4.18
C ALA A 211 21.20 1.21 5.71
N ASN A 212 20.11 1.74 6.26
CA ASN A 212 19.94 2.01 7.69
C ASN A 212 18.51 1.71 8.14
N PRO A 213 18.11 0.41 8.21
CA PRO A 213 16.77 0.03 8.64
C PRO A 213 16.50 0.46 10.08
N ILE A 214 15.28 0.96 10.33
CA ILE A 214 14.86 1.39 11.67
C ILE A 214 14.67 0.17 12.59
N SER A 215 14.29 -0.98 12.03
CA SER A 215 14.02 -2.20 12.78
C SER A 215 14.46 -3.44 11.99
N ALA A 216 14.79 -4.52 12.70
CA ALA A 216 15.33 -5.74 12.10
C ALA A 216 14.29 -6.52 11.27
N ASP A 217 13.02 -6.26 11.46
CA ASP A 217 11.90 -6.87 10.73
C ASP A 217 11.48 -6.06 9.48
N LYS A 218 12.23 -5.00 9.12
CA LYS A 218 11.93 -4.09 7.99
C LYS A 218 13.21 -3.67 7.28
N THR A 219 13.87 -4.65 6.67
CA THR A 219 15.21 -4.46 6.09
C THR A 219 15.22 -4.30 4.58
N VAL A 220 14.17 -4.77 3.89
CA VAL A 220 14.07 -4.75 2.44
C VAL A 220 12.69 -4.28 1.98
N MET A 221 12.61 -3.81 0.73
CA MET A 221 11.34 -3.52 0.05
C MET A 221 10.68 -4.83 -0.39
N ARG A 222 9.34 -4.90 -0.30
CA ARG A 222 8.53 -6.08 -0.63
C ARG A 222 8.54 -6.40 -2.13
N HIS A 223 8.58 -7.70 -2.48
CA HIS A 223 8.41 -8.19 -3.86
C HIS A 223 6.96 -8.49 -4.23
N THR A 224 6.07 -8.63 -3.24
CA THR A 224 4.67 -9.05 -3.37
C THR A 224 3.82 -8.38 -2.29
N LEU A 225 2.54 -8.21 -2.56
CA LEU A 225 1.55 -7.76 -1.57
C LEU A 225 1.14 -8.90 -0.63
N LEU A 226 1.20 -10.15 -1.11
CA LEU A 226 0.58 -11.31 -0.45
C LEU A 226 1.09 -11.53 0.98
N ALA A 227 2.41 -11.38 1.24
CA ALA A 227 2.96 -11.58 2.58
C ALA A 227 2.36 -10.60 3.60
N GLY A 228 2.33 -9.31 3.27
CA GLY A 228 1.74 -8.27 4.11
C GLY A 228 0.24 -8.46 4.32
N MET A 229 -0.48 -8.88 3.30
CA MET A 229 -1.91 -9.16 3.40
C MET A 229 -2.21 -10.36 4.31
N LEU A 230 -1.40 -11.42 4.23
CA LEU A 230 -1.51 -12.58 5.13
C LEU A 230 -1.22 -12.20 6.59
N ASP A 231 -0.23 -11.32 6.83
CA ASP A 231 0.08 -10.78 8.16
C ASP A 231 -1.12 -10.01 8.76
N ILE A 232 -1.71 -9.14 7.97
CA ILE A 232 -2.89 -8.36 8.38
C ILE A 232 -4.07 -9.28 8.62
N ALA A 233 -4.29 -10.25 7.74
CA ALA A 233 -5.38 -11.22 7.92
C ALA A 233 -5.21 -12.04 9.21
N ALA A 234 -3.99 -12.48 9.53
CA ALA A 234 -3.69 -13.19 10.77
C ALA A 234 -3.91 -12.33 12.02
N ALA A 235 -3.49 -11.06 11.98
CA ALA A 235 -3.73 -10.11 13.07
C ALA A 235 -5.24 -9.86 13.27
N ASN A 236 -5.99 -9.71 12.20
CA ASN A 236 -7.43 -9.46 12.21
C ASN A 236 -8.25 -10.69 12.60
N ALA A 237 -7.75 -11.92 12.42
CA ALA A 237 -8.46 -13.16 12.76
C ALA A 237 -8.85 -13.26 14.24
N ARG A 238 -8.21 -12.48 15.11
CA ARG A 238 -8.57 -12.36 16.53
C ARG A 238 -9.85 -11.59 16.76
N HIS A 239 -10.28 -10.78 15.81
CA HIS A 239 -11.39 -9.85 15.94
C HIS A 239 -12.56 -10.19 15.02
N THR A 240 -12.30 -10.79 13.87
CA THR A 240 -13.33 -11.13 12.89
C THR A 240 -12.98 -12.39 12.10
N ASP A 241 -13.96 -13.25 11.92
CA ASP A 241 -13.84 -14.47 11.11
C ASP A 241 -13.94 -14.17 9.63
N ARG A 242 -14.74 -13.18 9.25
CA ARG A 242 -15.02 -12.83 7.87
C ARG A 242 -14.17 -11.64 7.45
N GLN A 243 -13.28 -11.87 6.50
CA GLN A 243 -12.40 -10.85 5.97
C GLN A 243 -12.45 -10.87 4.43
N LEU A 244 -12.72 -9.71 3.85
CA LEU A 244 -12.65 -9.42 2.42
C LEU A 244 -11.78 -8.18 2.30
N LEU A 245 -10.54 -8.37 1.90
CA LEU A 245 -9.51 -7.34 1.91
C LEU A 245 -8.95 -7.15 0.52
N PHE A 246 -8.55 -5.91 0.19
CA PHE A 246 -7.74 -5.64 -0.97
C PHE A 246 -6.69 -4.57 -0.67
N GLU A 247 -5.62 -4.56 -1.43
CA GLU A 247 -4.57 -3.55 -1.39
C GLU A 247 -4.16 -3.19 -2.82
N ILE A 248 -4.02 -1.89 -3.09
CA ILE A 248 -3.36 -1.38 -4.29
C ILE A 248 -2.05 -0.75 -3.84
N GLY A 249 -0.92 -1.27 -4.31
CA GLY A 249 0.37 -0.79 -3.85
C GLY A 249 1.54 -1.26 -4.70
N SER A 250 2.65 -0.53 -4.61
CA SER A 250 3.88 -0.89 -5.33
C SER A 250 4.57 -2.10 -4.70
N VAL A 251 5.14 -2.91 -5.56
CA VAL A 251 6.17 -3.91 -5.26
C VAL A 251 7.49 -3.47 -5.89
N TYR A 252 8.62 -4.05 -5.50
CA TYR A 252 9.92 -3.51 -5.85
C TYR A 252 10.85 -4.61 -6.34
N TRP A 253 11.31 -4.51 -7.59
CA TRP A 253 12.17 -5.50 -8.20
C TRP A 253 13.50 -4.89 -8.62
N GLN A 254 14.60 -5.43 -8.08
CA GLN A 254 15.93 -4.98 -8.45
C GLN A 254 16.29 -5.48 -9.85
N THR A 255 16.61 -4.57 -10.74
CA THR A 255 16.92 -4.87 -12.15
C THR A 255 18.40 -4.73 -12.49
N GLY A 256 19.25 -4.34 -11.51
CA GLY A 256 20.65 -4.00 -11.73
C GLY A 256 20.87 -2.59 -12.29
N GLN A 257 19.81 -1.81 -12.48
CA GLN A 257 19.86 -0.39 -12.81
C GLN A 257 19.99 0.46 -11.54
N ALA A 258 20.19 1.78 -11.70
CA ALA A 258 20.29 2.71 -10.58
C ALA A 258 19.01 2.79 -9.74
N LEU A 259 17.84 2.61 -10.38
CA LEU A 259 16.53 2.56 -9.72
C LEU A 259 15.91 1.19 -9.96
N PRO A 260 15.18 0.63 -8.97
CA PRO A 260 14.39 -0.58 -9.14
C PRO A 260 13.17 -0.35 -10.04
N GLU A 261 12.57 -1.43 -10.54
CA GLU A 261 11.20 -1.37 -11.04
C GLU A 261 10.21 -1.36 -9.88
N GLU A 262 9.16 -0.52 -10.00
CA GLU A 262 8.15 -0.30 -8.97
C GLU A 262 6.73 -0.49 -9.53
N PRO A 263 6.37 -1.66 -10.08
CA PRO A 263 5.04 -1.86 -10.61
C PRO A 263 3.99 -1.79 -9.48
N VAL A 264 2.82 -1.27 -9.82
CA VAL A 264 1.68 -1.24 -8.92
C VAL A 264 0.89 -2.52 -9.09
N HIS A 265 0.68 -3.24 -8.00
CA HIS A 265 -0.10 -4.46 -7.95
C HIS A 265 -1.44 -4.24 -7.24
N LEU A 266 -2.40 -5.07 -7.59
CA LEU A 266 -3.64 -5.28 -6.87
C LEU A 266 -3.59 -6.63 -6.16
N GLY A 267 -3.66 -6.61 -4.83
CA GLY A 267 -3.84 -7.80 -4.00
C GLY A 267 -5.30 -7.93 -3.53
N ILE A 268 -5.83 -9.15 -3.51
CA ILE A 268 -7.14 -9.48 -2.92
C ILE A 268 -6.95 -10.66 -1.98
N LEU A 269 -7.57 -10.62 -0.81
CA LEU A 269 -7.58 -11.72 0.16
C LEU A 269 -8.96 -11.88 0.77
N MET A 270 -9.49 -13.10 0.77
CA MET A 270 -10.79 -13.39 1.34
C MET A 270 -10.73 -14.65 2.20
N THR A 271 -11.41 -14.64 3.35
CA THR A 271 -11.55 -15.80 4.24
C THR A 271 -12.79 -15.70 5.11
N GLY A 272 -13.26 -16.83 5.63
CA GLY A 272 -14.38 -16.89 6.56
C GLY A 272 -15.71 -17.28 5.90
N PRO A 273 -16.85 -17.03 6.59
CA PRO A 273 -18.17 -17.40 6.07
C PRO A 273 -18.53 -16.57 4.83
N ARG A 274 -19.15 -17.23 3.83
CA ARG A 274 -19.62 -16.59 2.60
C ARG A 274 -20.64 -15.50 2.89
N GLU A 275 -21.60 -15.79 3.77
CA GLU A 275 -22.65 -14.87 4.15
C GLU A 275 -22.37 -14.22 5.50
N VAL A 276 -22.83 -12.98 5.66
CA VAL A 276 -22.80 -12.31 6.98
C VAL A 276 -23.76 -13.06 7.92
N PRO A 277 -23.30 -13.39 9.16
CA PRO A 277 -24.14 -14.04 10.14
C PRO A 277 -25.45 -13.28 10.37
N GLN A 278 -26.59 -13.99 10.25
CA GLN A 278 -27.91 -13.44 10.54
C GLN A 278 -28.55 -14.17 11.71
N TRP A 279 -29.47 -13.51 12.44
CA TRP A 279 -30.16 -14.09 13.58
C TRP A 279 -31.03 -15.31 13.21
N GLN A 280 -31.44 -15.43 11.93
CA GLN A 280 -32.26 -16.51 11.40
C GLN A 280 -31.49 -17.80 11.10
N ASP A 281 -30.15 -17.74 11.00
CA ASP A 281 -29.34 -18.87 10.55
C ASP A 281 -29.27 -20.03 11.54
N GLY A 282 -29.58 -19.76 12.79
CA GLY A 282 -29.55 -20.78 13.85
C GLY A 282 -28.16 -21.39 14.02
N ARG A 283 -28.09 -22.73 14.19
CA ARG A 283 -26.82 -23.49 14.32
C ARG A 283 -26.36 -24.14 13.02
N ARG A 284 -26.90 -23.74 11.88
CA ARG A 284 -26.45 -24.31 10.58
C ARG A 284 -24.98 -23.97 10.31
N ALA A 285 -24.21 -24.98 9.90
CA ALA A 285 -22.87 -24.76 9.37
C ALA A 285 -22.98 -23.85 8.13
N ARG A 286 -22.27 -22.72 8.15
CA ARG A 286 -22.27 -21.77 7.02
C ARG A 286 -21.28 -22.19 5.98
N ALA A 287 -21.64 -22.05 4.70
CA ALA A 287 -20.71 -22.19 3.62
C ALA A 287 -19.56 -21.18 3.77
N ARG A 288 -18.33 -21.64 3.56
CA ARG A 288 -17.15 -20.81 3.60
C ARG A 288 -16.83 -20.27 2.23
N MET A 289 -16.19 -19.11 2.17
CA MET A 289 -15.66 -18.56 0.93
C MET A 289 -14.57 -19.48 0.39
N ASP A 290 -14.60 -19.73 -0.90
CA ASP A 290 -13.69 -20.62 -1.62
C ASP A 290 -13.15 -19.97 -2.91
N PHE A 291 -12.47 -20.74 -3.72
CA PHE A 291 -11.93 -20.34 -5.01
C PHE A 291 -12.98 -19.67 -5.91
N PHE A 292 -14.22 -20.16 -5.91
CA PHE A 292 -15.26 -19.63 -6.79
C PHE A 292 -15.83 -18.30 -6.31
N ASP A 293 -15.83 -18.05 -4.99
CA ASP A 293 -16.20 -16.75 -4.46
C ASP A 293 -15.19 -15.67 -4.89
N LEU A 294 -13.89 -15.96 -4.79
CA LEU A 294 -12.83 -15.06 -5.27
C LEU A 294 -12.94 -14.85 -6.78
N LYS A 295 -13.13 -15.93 -7.54
CA LYS A 295 -13.33 -15.85 -9.00
C LYS A 295 -14.53 -14.96 -9.35
N GLY A 296 -15.63 -15.07 -8.61
CA GLY A 296 -16.81 -14.23 -8.78
C GLY A 296 -16.53 -12.75 -8.54
N VAL A 297 -15.73 -12.41 -7.53
CA VAL A 297 -15.26 -11.03 -7.28
C VAL A 297 -14.40 -10.53 -8.45
N ILE A 298 -13.46 -11.35 -8.94
CA ILE A 298 -12.61 -11.00 -10.08
C ILE A 298 -13.45 -10.76 -11.34
N GLU A 299 -14.41 -11.66 -11.65
CA GLU A 299 -15.30 -11.51 -12.78
C GLU A 299 -16.19 -10.27 -12.67
N ALA A 300 -16.66 -9.94 -11.47
CA ALA A 300 -17.42 -8.72 -11.22
C ALA A 300 -16.56 -7.46 -11.42
N LEU A 301 -15.32 -7.48 -10.93
CA LEU A 301 -14.36 -6.40 -11.16
C LEU A 301 -14.11 -6.18 -12.67
N LEU A 302 -13.77 -7.23 -13.41
CA LEU A 302 -13.49 -7.14 -14.84
C LEU A 302 -14.68 -6.60 -15.62
N ARG A 303 -15.90 -7.00 -15.25
CA ARG A 303 -17.16 -6.50 -15.84
C ARG A 303 -17.38 -5.03 -15.52
N GLU A 304 -17.17 -4.62 -14.30
CA GLU A 304 -17.32 -3.22 -13.84
C GLU A 304 -16.31 -2.30 -14.53
N LEU A 305 -15.07 -2.77 -14.65
CA LEU A 305 -14.01 -2.07 -15.37
C LEU A 305 -14.19 -2.07 -16.88
N ARG A 306 -15.08 -2.90 -17.42
CA ARG A 306 -15.35 -3.02 -18.86
C ARG A 306 -14.09 -3.36 -19.65
N VAL A 307 -13.34 -4.34 -19.16
CA VAL A 307 -12.17 -4.82 -19.87
C VAL A 307 -12.56 -5.29 -21.27
N ALA A 308 -11.97 -4.69 -22.30
CA ALA A 308 -12.35 -4.96 -23.69
C ALA A 308 -11.73 -6.24 -24.23
N GLY A 309 -10.61 -6.71 -23.70
CA GLY A 309 -9.88 -7.88 -24.16
C GLY A 309 -10.57 -9.22 -23.84
N ALA A 310 -10.17 -10.27 -24.53
CA ALA A 310 -10.62 -11.63 -24.27
C ALA A 310 -10.07 -12.14 -22.93
N VAL A 311 -10.94 -12.24 -21.92
CA VAL A 311 -10.60 -12.72 -20.57
C VAL A 311 -10.63 -14.25 -20.57
N THR A 312 -9.55 -14.86 -20.10
CA THR A 312 -9.45 -16.31 -19.90
C THR A 312 -8.81 -16.65 -18.57
N PHE A 313 -9.20 -17.80 -18.01
CA PHE A 313 -8.64 -18.36 -16.80
C PHE A 313 -7.97 -19.69 -17.13
N ALA A 314 -6.69 -19.83 -16.83
CA ALA A 314 -5.92 -21.04 -17.11
C ALA A 314 -5.42 -21.66 -15.78
N PRO A 315 -5.49 -23.00 -15.62
CA PRO A 315 -4.83 -23.66 -14.50
C PRO A 315 -3.33 -23.33 -14.52
N VAL A 316 -2.76 -23.07 -13.34
CA VAL A 316 -1.33 -22.82 -13.19
C VAL A 316 -0.85 -23.40 -11.86
N GLU A 317 0.41 -23.80 -11.80
CA GLU A 317 1.08 -24.17 -10.56
C GLU A 317 1.81 -22.95 -10.01
N HIS A 318 1.60 -22.64 -8.73
CA HIS A 318 2.25 -21.55 -8.06
C HIS A 318 2.53 -21.93 -6.59
N SER A 319 3.76 -21.71 -6.12
CA SER A 319 4.23 -22.17 -4.81
C SER A 319 3.39 -21.70 -3.62
N SER A 320 2.82 -20.50 -3.70
CA SER A 320 2.00 -19.93 -2.60
C SER A 320 0.57 -20.45 -2.58
N PHE A 321 0.12 -21.17 -3.62
CA PHE A 321 -1.28 -21.58 -3.76
C PHE A 321 -1.44 -23.11 -3.79
N HIS A 322 -2.65 -23.55 -3.50
CA HIS A 322 -2.99 -24.98 -3.47
C HIS A 322 -2.93 -25.60 -4.87
N PRO A 323 -2.20 -26.70 -5.07
CA PRO A 323 -2.19 -27.42 -6.34
C PRO A 323 -3.62 -27.82 -6.76
N GLY A 324 -4.03 -27.48 -7.97
CA GLY A 324 -5.38 -27.77 -8.49
C GLY A 324 -6.49 -26.82 -8.04
N ARG A 325 -6.19 -25.76 -7.24
CA ARG A 325 -7.12 -24.69 -6.90
C ARG A 325 -6.50 -23.33 -7.16
N THR A 326 -5.72 -23.21 -8.23
CA THR A 326 -4.99 -22.03 -8.64
C THR A 326 -5.22 -21.79 -10.12
N ALA A 327 -5.40 -20.54 -10.48
CA ALA A 327 -5.56 -20.13 -11.88
C ALA A 327 -4.80 -18.84 -12.15
N GLU A 328 -4.38 -18.68 -13.39
CA GLU A 328 -3.84 -17.46 -13.94
C GLU A 328 -4.94 -16.71 -14.70
N LEU A 329 -5.07 -15.42 -14.44
CA LEU A 329 -5.88 -14.51 -15.23
C LEU A 329 -5.09 -14.06 -16.46
N ARG A 330 -5.69 -14.19 -17.64
CA ARG A 330 -5.13 -13.68 -18.89
C ARG A 330 -6.11 -12.76 -19.60
N ILE A 331 -5.58 -11.67 -20.15
CA ILE A 331 -6.32 -10.76 -21.03
C ILE A 331 -5.59 -10.74 -22.37
N ASP A 332 -6.30 -11.08 -23.45
CA ASP A 332 -5.74 -11.26 -24.79
C ASP A 332 -4.51 -12.18 -24.84
N GLY A 333 -4.57 -13.25 -24.05
CA GLY A 333 -3.50 -14.25 -23.93
C GLY A 333 -2.31 -13.82 -23.06
N ARG A 334 -2.22 -12.55 -22.61
CA ARG A 334 -1.19 -12.05 -21.74
C ARG A 334 -1.54 -12.33 -20.27
N ALA A 335 -0.63 -12.90 -19.50
CA ALA A 335 -0.78 -13.10 -18.07
C ALA A 335 -0.87 -11.75 -17.34
N VAL A 336 -1.86 -11.61 -16.47
CA VAL A 336 -2.10 -10.44 -15.62
C VAL A 336 -1.72 -10.73 -14.17
N GLY A 337 -1.85 -11.98 -13.74
CA GLY A 337 -1.50 -12.44 -12.41
C GLY A 337 -2.20 -13.73 -12.04
N VAL A 338 -2.07 -14.11 -10.78
CA VAL A 338 -2.51 -15.40 -10.26
C VAL A 338 -3.51 -15.24 -9.12
N PHE A 339 -4.40 -16.21 -8.98
CA PHE A 339 -5.33 -16.29 -7.86
C PHE A 339 -5.66 -17.73 -7.51
N GLY A 340 -6.03 -17.96 -6.28
CA GLY A 340 -6.37 -19.30 -5.82
C GLY A 340 -6.55 -19.43 -4.33
N GLU A 341 -6.68 -20.65 -3.87
CA GLU A 341 -6.62 -21.00 -2.44
C GLU A 341 -5.16 -20.99 -1.98
N VAL A 342 -4.84 -20.27 -0.92
CA VAL A 342 -3.49 -20.22 -0.35
C VAL A 342 -3.08 -21.63 0.10
N HIS A 343 -1.85 -22.02 -0.23
CA HIS A 343 -1.32 -23.34 0.14
C HIS A 343 -1.41 -23.57 1.66
N PRO A 344 -1.88 -24.73 2.14
CA PRO A 344 -2.06 -24.96 3.58
C PRO A 344 -0.81 -24.68 4.41
N LEU A 345 0.37 -25.11 3.95
CA LEU A 345 1.63 -24.84 4.65
C LEU A 345 1.99 -23.34 4.69
N VAL A 346 1.67 -22.58 3.66
CA VAL A 346 1.84 -21.12 3.64
C VAL A 346 0.87 -20.48 4.63
N ARG A 347 -0.41 -20.83 4.56
CA ARG A 347 -1.42 -20.37 5.51
C ARG A 347 -1.00 -20.58 6.97
N ASP A 348 -0.50 -21.79 7.27
CA ASP A 348 -0.06 -22.18 8.62
C ASP A 348 1.19 -21.40 9.05
N ALA A 349 2.14 -21.15 8.14
CA ALA A 349 3.35 -20.37 8.40
C ALA A 349 3.03 -18.89 8.74
N PHE A 350 1.92 -18.35 8.24
CA PHE A 350 1.42 -17.02 8.58
C PHE A 350 0.47 -17.00 9.80
N GLY A 351 0.25 -18.13 10.47
CA GLY A 351 -0.56 -18.22 11.68
C GLY A 351 -2.08 -18.24 11.44
N LEU A 352 -2.51 -18.52 10.23
CA LEU A 352 -3.93 -18.63 9.84
C LEU A 352 -4.45 -20.09 9.90
N GLY A 353 -3.61 -21.02 10.35
CA GLY A 353 -3.84 -22.48 10.28
C GLY A 353 -4.64 -23.11 11.42
N LEU A 354 -5.11 -22.36 12.40
CA LEU A 354 -5.79 -22.89 13.59
C LEU A 354 -7.13 -23.62 13.30
N ASP A 355 -7.70 -23.39 12.13
CA ASP A 355 -8.94 -24.04 11.69
C ASP A 355 -8.69 -24.60 10.26
N LEU A 356 -8.47 -25.91 10.16
CA LEU A 356 -8.21 -26.61 8.90
C LEU A 356 -9.36 -26.47 7.88
N GLU A 357 -10.56 -26.15 8.35
CA GLU A 357 -11.75 -25.96 7.52
C GLU A 357 -11.90 -24.52 6.99
N ARG A 358 -10.92 -23.61 7.25
CA ARG A 358 -10.95 -22.23 6.78
C ARG A 358 -10.06 -22.02 5.54
N PRO A 359 -10.60 -22.09 4.33
CA PRO A 359 -9.85 -21.65 3.18
C PRO A 359 -9.49 -20.17 3.30
N VAL A 360 -8.26 -19.83 2.91
CA VAL A 360 -7.84 -18.48 2.61
C VAL A 360 -7.64 -18.43 1.13
N VAL A 361 -8.36 -17.56 0.44
CA VAL A 361 -8.22 -17.36 -1.00
C VAL A 361 -7.62 -16.00 -1.28
N ALA A 362 -6.70 -15.92 -2.21
CA ALA A 362 -6.00 -14.69 -2.53
C ALA A 362 -5.71 -14.56 -4.03
N ALA A 363 -5.49 -13.31 -4.45
CA ALA A 363 -5.07 -12.96 -5.79
C ALA A 363 -4.00 -11.88 -5.74
N GLU A 364 -3.11 -11.88 -6.73
CA GLU A 364 -2.21 -10.76 -6.98
C GLU A 364 -2.08 -10.53 -8.48
N PHE A 365 -2.35 -9.31 -8.91
CA PHE A 365 -2.39 -8.88 -10.31
C PHE A 365 -1.50 -7.64 -10.53
N ASP A 366 -0.81 -7.59 -11.65
CA ASP A 366 -0.25 -6.35 -12.20
C ASP A 366 -1.41 -5.40 -12.55
N LEU A 367 -1.52 -4.31 -11.82
CA LEU A 367 -2.60 -3.34 -12.01
C LEU A 367 -2.51 -2.68 -13.39
N GLY A 368 -1.31 -2.35 -13.85
CA GLY A 368 -1.09 -1.76 -15.16
C GLY A 368 -1.60 -2.66 -16.28
N ALA A 369 -1.27 -3.97 -16.21
CA ALA A 369 -1.75 -4.97 -17.16
C ALA A 369 -3.28 -5.16 -17.10
N LEU A 370 -3.86 -5.09 -15.89
CA LEU A 370 -5.31 -5.23 -15.67
C LEU A 370 -6.11 -4.09 -16.29
N VAL A 371 -5.60 -2.84 -16.21
CA VAL A 371 -6.33 -1.64 -16.60
C VAL A 371 -5.88 -1.04 -17.94
N THR A 372 -5.01 -1.73 -18.70
CA THR A 372 -4.45 -1.18 -19.95
C THR A 372 -5.53 -0.83 -20.97
N ASP A 373 -6.49 -1.73 -21.20
CA ASP A 373 -7.47 -1.66 -22.27
C ASP A 373 -8.89 -1.48 -21.71
N LEU A 374 -9.11 -0.42 -20.91
CA LEU A 374 -10.44 -0.09 -20.41
C LEU A 374 -11.21 0.74 -21.43
N THR A 375 -12.44 0.32 -21.73
CA THR A 375 -13.34 1.06 -22.60
C THR A 375 -14.13 2.08 -21.80
N VAL A 376 -13.89 3.38 -22.04
CA VAL A 376 -14.60 4.48 -21.36
C VAL A 376 -16.01 4.65 -21.90
N LEU A 377 -16.16 4.53 -23.22
CA LEU A 377 -17.46 4.63 -23.88
C LEU A 377 -18.04 3.23 -24.12
N ARG A 378 -19.31 3.09 -23.85
CA ARG A 378 -20.07 1.86 -24.08
C ARG A 378 -21.07 2.07 -25.20
N ASP A 379 -20.97 1.27 -26.24
CA ASP A 379 -22.09 1.12 -27.18
C ASP A 379 -23.20 0.36 -26.44
N ILE A 380 -24.38 0.95 -26.40
CA ILE A 380 -25.55 0.33 -25.79
C ILE A 380 -26.14 -0.62 -26.84
N GLU A 381 -26.14 -1.92 -26.56
CA GLU A 381 -26.86 -2.87 -27.37
C GLU A 381 -28.36 -2.60 -27.28
N PRO A 382 -29.06 -2.59 -28.40
CA PRO A 382 -30.51 -2.42 -28.43
C PRO A 382 -31.20 -3.50 -27.60
N VAL A 383 -32.22 -3.12 -26.84
CA VAL A 383 -33.02 -4.10 -26.08
C VAL A 383 -33.67 -5.08 -27.08
N PRO A 384 -33.49 -6.40 -26.89
CA PRO A 384 -34.08 -7.39 -27.78
C PRO A 384 -35.62 -7.27 -27.82
N THR A 385 -36.18 -7.22 -29.01
CA THR A 385 -37.62 -7.11 -29.22
C THR A 385 -38.29 -8.46 -29.51
N GLN A 386 -37.48 -9.49 -29.81
CA GLN A 386 -37.99 -10.82 -30.10
C GLN A 386 -37.91 -11.72 -28.88
N PRO A 387 -38.87 -12.65 -28.67
CA PRO A 387 -38.87 -13.59 -27.56
C PRO A 387 -37.69 -14.57 -27.67
N ALA A 388 -37.08 -14.91 -26.52
CA ALA A 388 -36.05 -15.94 -26.44
C ALA A 388 -36.70 -17.33 -26.28
N VAL A 389 -35.97 -18.35 -26.76
CA VAL A 389 -36.25 -19.77 -26.47
C VAL A 389 -35.18 -20.32 -25.55
N TYR A 390 -35.59 -20.96 -24.45
CA TYR A 390 -34.69 -21.51 -23.45
C TYR A 390 -34.68 -23.04 -23.55
N GLN A 391 -33.46 -23.61 -23.58
CA GLN A 391 -33.25 -25.07 -23.52
C GLN A 391 -32.05 -25.38 -22.69
N ASP A 392 -32.10 -26.49 -21.98
CA ASP A 392 -30.96 -27.00 -21.23
C ASP A 392 -30.26 -28.13 -22.02
N ILE A 393 -28.96 -28.23 -21.83
CA ILE A 393 -28.13 -29.32 -22.34
C ILE A 393 -27.23 -29.86 -21.22
N ALA A 394 -27.24 -31.17 -21.02
CA ALA A 394 -26.31 -31.82 -20.10
C ALA A 394 -25.34 -32.71 -20.89
N LEU A 395 -24.06 -32.42 -20.81
CA LEU A 395 -22.99 -33.09 -21.54
C LEU A 395 -22.07 -33.84 -20.55
N VAL A 396 -21.90 -35.13 -20.77
CA VAL A 396 -20.96 -35.98 -20.02
C VAL A 396 -19.62 -35.95 -20.73
N VAL A 397 -18.58 -35.53 -20.00
CA VAL A 397 -17.20 -35.40 -20.49
C VAL A 397 -16.23 -36.08 -19.50
N ASP A 398 -15.00 -36.32 -19.94
CA ASP A 398 -13.93 -36.78 -19.04
C ASP A 398 -13.64 -35.72 -17.98
N GLU A 399 -13.24 -36.18 -16.77
CA GLU A 399 -12.99 -35.29 -15.63
C GLU A 399 -11.93 -34.22 -15.94
N SER A 400 -10.95 -34.52 -16.79
CA SER A 400 -9.88 -33.62 -17.21
C SER A 400 -10.33 -32.50 -18.16
N VAL A 401 -11.50 -32.61 -18.78
CA VAL A 401 -11.99 -31.59 -19.74
C VAL A 401 -12.47 -30.35 -19.00
N PRO A 402 -11.87 -29.15 -19.22
CA PRO A 402 -12.34 -27.92 -18.58
C PRO A 402 -13.76 -27.55 -19.05
N ALA A 403 -14.58 -27.02 -18.14
CA ALA A 403 -15.91 -26.50 -18.49
C ALA A 403 -15.84 -25.35 -19.52
N ALA A 404 -14.76 -24.56 -19.50
CA ALA A 404 -14.50 -23.51 -20.47
C ALA A 404 -14.38 -24.02 -21.91
N ASP A 405 -13.74 -25.18 -22.11
CA ASP A 405 -13.60 -25.78 -23.44
C ASP A 405 -14.93 -26.28 -23.97
N VAL A 406 -15.79 -26.81 -23.07
CA VAL A 406 -17.17 -27.20 -23.41
C VAL A 406 -17.99 -25.99 -23.76
N LEU A 407 -17.92 -24.92 -23.00
CA LEU A 407 -18.60 -23.64 -23.28
C LEU A 407 -18.14 -23.06 -24.62
N ALA A 408 -16.85 -23.03 -24.89
CA ALA A 408 -16.29 -22.56 -26.15
C ALA A 408 -16.81 -23.38 -27.36
N ALA A 409 -16.90 -24.72 -27.18
CA ALA A 409 -17.46 -25.59 -28.23
C ALA A 409 -18.96 -25.34 -28.46
N ILE A 410 -19.73 -25.07 -27.39
CA ILE A 410 -21.15 -24.71 -27.45
C ILE A 410 -21.35 -23.40 -28.20
N LEU A 411 -20.64 -22.33 -27.79
CA LEU A 411 -20.74 -20.99 -28.38
C LEU A 411 -20.34 -21.00 -29.86
N ALA A 412 -19.22 -21.64 -30.20
CA ALA A 412 -18.77 -21.76 -31.60
C ALA A 412 -19.76 -22.54 -32.50
N ALA A 413 -20.44 -23.56 -31.97
CA ALA A 413 -21.41 -24.32 -32.69
C ALA A 413 -22.80 -23.69 -32.69
N GLY A 414 -23.13 -22.86 -31.70
CA GLY A 414 -24.41 -22.16 -31.59
C GLY A 414 -24.58 -21.11 -32.68
N GLY A 415 -23.53 -20.38 -33.05
CA GLY A 415 -23.57 -19.30 -34.04
C GLY A 415 -24.51 -18.17 -33.60
N ASP A 416 -24.99 -17.38 -34.59
CA ASP A 416 -25.74 -16.14 -34.36
C ASP A 416 -27.10 -16.32 -33.67
N LEU A 417 -27.64 -17.53 -33.64
CA LEU A 417 -28.90 -17.82 -32.96
C LEU A 417 -28.75 -18.19 -31.49
N LEU A 418 -27.54 -18.49 -31.00
CA LEU A 418 -27.25 -18.74 -29.60
C LEU A 418 -26.79 -17.44 -28.95
N GLU A 419 -27.69 -16.80 -28.19
CA GLU A 419 -27.41 -15.54 -27.49
C GLU A 419 -26.53 -15.74 -26.24
N ASP A 420 -26.80 -16.80 -25.47
CA ASP A 420 -26.07 -17.08 -24.21
C ASP A 420 -26.02 -18.59 -23.92
N ALA A 421 -24.96 -19.00 -23.20
CA ALA A 421 -24.80 -20.35 -22.70
C ALA A 421 -24.16 -20.29 -21.31
N ARG A 422 -24.88 -20.70 -20.27
CA ARG A 422 -24.46 -20.60 -18.89
C ARG A 422 -24.40 -21.95 -18.20
N LEU A 423 -23.24 -22.32 -17.68
CA LEU A 423 -23.07 -23.50 -16.80
C LEU A 423 -23.86 -23.27 -15.51
N PHE A 424 -24.76 -24.19 -15.14
CA PHE A 424 -25.53 -24.09 -13.92
C PHE A 424 -25.40 -25.32 -12.99
N ASP A 425 -24.89 -26.46 -13.50
CA ASP A 425 -24.65 -27.66 -12.67
C ASP A 425 -23.45 -28.46 -13.14
N VAL A 426 -22.73 -29.02 -12.18
CA VAL A 426 -21.62 -29.96 -12.37
C VAL A 426 -21.86 -31.18 -11.51
N TYR A 427 -22.27 -32.27 -12.12
CA TYR A 427 -22.65 -33.48 -11.39
C TYR A 427 -21.62 -34.61 -11.57
N ARG A 428 -21.33 -35.27 -10.46
CA ARG A 428 -20.51 -36.48 -10.38
C ARG A 428 -21.25 -37.54 -9.58
N GLY A 429 -21.05 -38.77 -9.89
CA GLY A 429 -21.71 -39.91 -9.22
C GLY A 429 -22.74 -40.60 -10.12
N ASP A 430 -23.37 -41.64 -9.61
CA ASP A 430 -24.32 -42.48 -10.38
C ASP A 430 -25.46 -41.62 -11.00
N PRO A 431 -25.77 -41.76 -12.30
CA PRO A 431 -25.32 -42.74 -13.29
C PRO A 431 -24.09 -42.31 -14.14
N ILE A 432 -23.36 -41.30 -13.76
CA ILE A 432 -22.17 -40.85 -14.52
C ILE A 432 -21.00 -41.78 -14.25
N PRO A 433 -20.32 -42.34 -15.30
CA PRO A 433 -19.20 -43.25 -15.12
C PRO A 433 -18.05 -42.64 -14.32
N ALA A 434 -17.31 -43.48 -13.56
CA ALA A 434 -16.10 -43.04 -12.87
C ALA A 434 -15.10 -42.37 -13.85
N GLY A 435 -14.46 -41.27 -13.43
CA GLY A 435 -13.56 -40.50 -14.27
C GLY A 435 -14.24 -39.56 -15.26
N LYS A 436 -15.56 -39.41 -15.16
CA LYS A 436 -16.36 -38.47 -15.96
C LYS A 436 -17.18 -37.56 -15.06
N LYS A 437 -17.59 -36.41 -15.64
CA LYS A 437 -18.52 -35.43 -15.04
C LYS A 437 -19.59 -35.03 -16.06
N SER A 438 -20.76 -34.68 -15.57
CA SER A 438 -21.84 -34.08 -16.33
C SER A 438 -21.81 -32.57 -16.12
N LEU A 439 -21.79 -31.82 -17.20
CA LEU A 439 -21.87 -30.35 -17.21
C LEU A 439 -23.19 -29.95 -17.81
N ALA A 440 -24.04 -29.22 -17.04
CA ALA A 440 -25.33 -28.77 -17.49
C ALA A 440 -25.30 -27.27 -17.81
N TYR A 441 -25.70 -26.92 -19.04
CA TYR A 441 -25.73 -25.54 -19.53
C TYR A 441 -27.16 -25.14 -19.85
N ALA A 442 -27.56 -23.96 -19.39
CA ALA A 442 -28.77 -23.26 -19.88
C ALA A 442 -28.40 -22.47 -21.13
N LEU A 443 -29.12 -22.73 -22.20
CA LEU A 443 -28.91 -22.13 -23.52
C LEU A 443 -30.07 -21.17 -23.83
N THR A 444 -29.74 -19.94 -24.22
CA THR A 444 -30.69 -18.93 -24.65
C THR A 444 -30.56 -18.73 -26.17
N TYR A 445 -31.61 -19.00 -26.89
CA TYR A 445 -31.63 -18.80 -28.32
C TYR A 445 -32.52 -17.60 -28.68
N ARG A 446 -32.05 -16.76 -29.57
CA ARG A 446 -32.81 -15.61 -30.10
C ARG A 446 -32.34 -15.22 -31.49
N ALA A 447 -33.28 -14.80 -32.33
CA ALA A 447 -32.97 -14.09 -33.56
C ALA A 447 -33.23 -12.59 -33.36
N PRO A 448 -32.43 -11.69 -33.93
CA PRO A 448 -32.59 -10.24 -33.75
C PRO A 448 -33.81 -9.69 -34.52
N ASP A 449 -34.25 -10.36 -35.55
CA ASP A 449 -35.20 -9.88 -36.56
C ASP A 449 -36.54 -10.62 -36.58
N ARG A 450 -36.65 -11.80 -35.94
CA ARG A 450 -37.87 -12.62 -35.97
C ARG A 450 -37.99 -13.54 -34.73
N THR A 451 -39.18 -14.08 -34.54
CA THR A 451 -39.41 -15.18 -33.59
C THR A 451 -38.86 -16.49 -34.18
N LEU A 452 -38.13 -17.26 -33.34
CA LEU A 452 -37.57 -18.55 -33.76
C LEU A 452 -38.63 -19.65 -33.78
N GLU A 453 -38.54 -20.54 -34.79
CA GLU A 453 -39.31 -21.78 -34.86
C GLU A 453 -38.61 -22.92 -34.12
N ASP A 454 -39.38 -23.85 -33.52
CA ASP A 454 -38.85 -25.02 -32.80
C ASP A 454 -37.86 -25.85 -33.65
N LYS A 455 -38.11 -25.95 -34.97
CA LYS A 455 -37.24 -26.67 -35.90
C LYS A 455 -35.86 -26.02 -36.08
N GLU A 456 -35.80 -24.69 -36.04
CA GLU A 456 -34.54 -23.95 -36.11
C GLU A 456 -33.69 -24.18 -34.84
N VAL A 457 -34.35 -24.06 -33.68
CA VAL A 457 -33.70 -24.29 -32.38
C VAL A 457 -33.20 -25.74 -32.29
N ALA A 458 -34.03 -26.73 -32.64
CA ALA A 458 -33.63 -28.14 -32.63
C ALA A 458 -32.43 -28.43 -33.55
N LYS A 459 -32.34 -27.77 -34.70
CA LYS A 459 -31.20 -27.89 -35.61
C LYS A 459 -29.91 -27.33 -35.02
N VAL A 460 -29.96 -26.16 -34.36
CA VAL A 460 -28.81 -25.58 -33.71
C VAL A 460 -28.39 -26.44 -32.51
N HIS A 461 -29.34 -26.90 -31.70
CA HIS A 461 -29.10 -27.77 -30.57
C HIS A 461 -28.40 -29.08 -31.00
N ALA A 462 -28.87 -29.74 -32.05
CA ALA A 462 -28.24 -30.95 -32.60
C ALA A 462 -26.82 -30.67 -33.11
N ARG A 463 -26.58 -29.48 -33.69
CA ARG A 463 -25.24 -29.03 -34.13
C ARG A 463 -24.29 -28.88 -32.94
N ILE A 464 -24.75 -28.30 -31.82
CA ILE A 464 -23.98 -28.14 -30.58
C ILE A 464 -23.59 -29.52 -30.04
N VAL A 465 -24.55 -30.45 -29.89
CA VAL A 465 -24.28 -31.82 -29.43
C VAL A 465 -23.23 -32.50 -30.29
N LYS A 466 -23.37 -32.43 -31.60
CA LYS A 466 -22.44 -33.04 -32.55
C LYS A 466 -21.03 -32.41 -32.47
N ALA A 467 -20.95 -31.10 -32.30
CA ALA A 467 -19.66 -30.39 -32.15
C ALA A 467 -18.97 -30.76 -30.87
N ALA A 468 -19.68 -30.79 -29.74
CA ALA A 468 -19.17 -31.20 -28.42
C ALA A 468 -18.68 -32.66 -28.45
N SER A 469 -19.44 -33.56 -29.08
CA SER A 469 -19.04 -34.97 -29.24
C SER A 469 -17.76 -35.10 -30.07
N ARG A 470 -17.65 -34.40 -31.19
CA ARG A 470 -16.47 -34.47 -32.07
C ARG A 470 -15.20 -33.88 -31.44
N ARG A 471 -15.31 -32.75 -30.75
CA ARG A 471 -14.15 -32.00 -30.25
C ARG A 471 -13.65 -32.51 -28.87
N LEU A 472 -14.57 -32.99 -28.05
CA LEU A 472 -14.32 -33.25 -26.62
C LEU A 472 -14.73 -34.66 -26.18
N GLY A 473 -15.20 -35.52 -27.10
CA GLY A 473 -15.72 -36.84 -26.77
C GLY A 473 -16.97 -36.79 -25.87
N ALA A 474 -17.67 -35.64 -25.85
CA ALA A 474 -18.85 -35.45 -25.01
C ALA A 474 -20.02 -36.32 -25.47
N THR A 475 -20.80 -36.85 -24.54
CA THR A 475 -22.06 -37.54 -24.78
C THR A 475 -23.22 -36.82 -24.11
N LEU A 476 -24.37 -36.77 -24.79
CA LEU A 476 -25.56 -36.19 -24.19
C LEU A 476 -26.01 -37.06 -23.00
N ARG A 477 -26.30 -36.47 -21.86
CA ARG A 477 -26.93 -37.15 -20.74
C ARG A 477 -28.40 -37.37 -21.07
N ALA A 478 -28.86 -38.61 -20.99
CA ALA A 478 -30.26 -38.96 -21.22
C ALA A 478 -31.15 -38.51 -20.05
#